data_c5130ffe062eb7aad07daeaf913bad49
#
_entry.id   c5130ffe062eb7aad07daeaf913bad49
#
_cell.length_a   1.000
_cell.length_b   1.000
_cell.length_c   1.000
_cell.angle_alpha   90.00
_cell.angle_beta   90.00
_cell.angle_gamma   90.00
#
_symmetry.space_group_name_H-M   'P 1'
#
loop_
_entity.id
_entity.type
_entity.pdbx_description
1 polymer ?
#
loop_
_entity_poly.entity_id
_entity_poly.type
_entity_poly.pdbx_seq_one_letter_code
_entity_poly.pdbx_strand_id
1 'polypeptide(L)'
;MHIVVIGATGHIGSFLVPRLVRSGHRVVAVTRGTSTPYADAPEWQQVERITADREQEDRDGTFGSRIAALGADAVVDLVCFTESSAAAMVDALRGTGTHLVHCGSIWRAGVSHVLPITERNATQPFGDYGVQKDAIARMLKEETASDGLVTTSLHPGHISGPGWTPIGPLGNLDTSVLTKLSAGEPLEVPGLGAETMAHVHADDVAQAFQLAVEHRDAAAGEDFFITAPTALTARGYAHLAASWFGQEARLDSVTWDRFRETTAPEHADASWEHLSRSQVFSTEKANRLLGYGPTFTAEETVLDAVRWLVDHGELEVANPLVR
;
A
#
# COMPACT_ATOMS: atom_id res chain seq x y z
N MET A 1 -13.81 16.40 -12.62
CA MET A 1 -14.71 15.50 -11.87
C MET A 1 -14.78 15.96 -10.41
N HIS A 2 -15.83 15.56 -9.72
CA HIS A 2 -15.97 15.66 -8.27
C HIS A 2 -15.56 14.32 -7.65
N ILE A 3 -14.49 14.31 -6.84
CA ILE A 3 -13.89 13.08 -6.31
C ILE A 3 -13.87 13.13 -4.79
N VAL A 4 -14.37 12.09 -4.14
CA VAL A 4 -14.28 11.90 -2.69
C VAL A 4 -13.14 10.92 -2.41
N VAL A 5 -12.20 11.30 -1.54
CA VAL A 5 -11.08 10.46 -1.10
C VAL A 5 -11.25 10.13 0.39
N ILE A 6 -11.52 8.86 0.70
CA ILE A 6 -11.66 8.37 2.06
C ILE A 6 -10.29 7.87 2.55
N GLY A 7 -9.82 8.37 3.71
CA GLY A 7 -8.46 8.16 4.18
C GLY A 7 -7.44 9.13 3.58
N ALA A 8 -7.90 10.32 3.20
CA ALA A 8 -7.16 11.30 2.42
C ALA A 8 -5.85 11.81 3.08
N THR A 9 -5.73 11.81 4.41
CA THR A 9 -4.51 12.21 5.12
C THR A 9 -3.59 11.04 5.49
N GLY A 10 -3.91 9.83 5.03
CA GLY A 10 -3.05 8.65 5.16
C GLY A 10 -1.90 8.67 4.15
N HIS A 11 -1.11 7.60 4.14
CA HIS A 11 0.10 7.50 3.33
C HIS A 11 -0.16 7.72 1.83
N ILE A 12 -1.07 6.95 1.21
CA ILE A 12 -1.45 7.14 -0.20
C ILE A 12 -2.14 8.49 -0.41
N GLY A 13 -3.09 8.83 0.46
CA GLY A 13 -3.92 10.03 0.32
C GLY A 13 -3.10 11.32 0.32
N SER A 14 -2.00 11.37 1.08
CA SER A 14 -1.10 12.53 1.13
C SER A 14 -0.48 12.87 -0.23
N PHE A 15 -0.28 11.87 -1.09
CA PHE A 15 0.20 12.05 -2.47
C PHE A 15 -0.94 12.15 -3.48
N LEU A 16 -2.03 11.38 -3.29
CA LEU A 16 -3.14 11.32 -4.24
C LEU A 16 -3.92 12.65 -4.31
N VAL A 17 -4.26 13.22 -3.16
CA VAL A 17 -5.08 14.44 -3.11
C VAL A 17 -4.44 15.60 -3.88
N PRO A 18 -3.14 15.95 -3.68
CA PRO A 18 -2.49 16.97 -4.48
C PRO A 18 -2.44 16.65 -5.99
N ARG A 19 -2.25 15.36 -6.36
CA ARG A 19 -2.27 14.94 -7.77
C ARG A 19 -3.61 15.22 -8.42
N LEU A 20 -4.72 14.82 -7.77
CA LEU A 20 -6.07 15.04 -8.28
C LEU A 20 -6.41 16.52 -8.42
N VAL A 21 -6.02 17.35 -7.45
CA VAL A 21 -6.22 18.82 -7.52
C VAL A 21 -5.42 19.42 -8.68
N ARG A 22 -4.14 19.07 -8.87
CA ARG A 22 -3.32 19.53 -10.00
C ARG A 22 -3.89 19.14 -11.35
N SER A 23 -4.58 18.00 -11.43
CA SER A 23 -5.30 17.55 -12.63
C SER A 23 -6.66 18.25 -12.83
N GLY A 24 -6.98 19.25 -12.00
CA GLY A 24 -8.20 20.05 -12.14
C GLY A 24 -9.47 19.39 -11.59
N HIS A 25 -9.35 18.39 -10.72
CA HIS A 25 -10.50 17.77 -10.07
C HIS A 25 -10.90 18.55 -8.80
N ARG A 26 -12.20 18.59 -8.52
CA ARG A 26 -12.72 19.01 -7.22
C ARG A 26 -12.60 17.83 -6.27
N VAL A 27 -11.86 18.01 -5.17
CA VAL A 27 -11.59 16.94 -4.21
C VAL A 27 -12.25 17.23 -2.85
N VAL A 28 -12.93 16.23 -2.31
CA VAL A 28 -13.40 16.20 -0.92
C VAL A 28 -12.58 15.15 -0.17
N ALA A 29 -11.87 15.58 0.86
CA ALA A 29 -11.05 14.73 1.72
C ALA A 29 -11.83 14.28 2.95
N VAL A 30 -12.12 12.99 3.06
CA VAL A 30 -12.77 12.38 4.23
C VAL A 30 -11.70 11.77 5.13
N THR A 31 -11.61 12.26 6.38
CA THR A 31 -10.58 11.87 7.35
C THR A 31 -11.16 11.82 8.76
N ARG A 32 -10.44 11.18 9.69
CA ARG A 32 -10.78 11.21 11.12
C ARG A 32 -10.43 12.54 11.80
N GLY A 33 -9.68 13.42 11.12
CA GLY A 33 -9.22 14.69 11.69
C GLY A 33 -8.06 14.57 12.69
N THR A 34 -7.45 13.39 12.83
CA THR A 34 -6.39 13.13 13.82
C THR A 34 -4.97 13.18 13.24
N SER A 35 -4.84 13.27 11.91
CA SER A 35 -3.55 13.34 11.22
C SER A 35 -3.53 14.45 10.17
N THR A 36 -2.35 14.98 9.91
CA THR A 36 -2.06 15.89 8.80
C THR A 36 -1.38 15.13 7.67
N PRO A 37 -1.47 15.60 6.41
CA PRO A 37 -0.69 15.04 5.32
C PRO A 37 0.81 15.11 5.60
N TYR A 38 1.58 14.13 5.13
CA TYR A 38 3.03 14.05 5.33
C TYR A 38 3.81 15.09 4.51
N ALA A 39 3.24 15.56 3.39
CA ALA A 39 3.86 16.56 2.55
C ALA A 39 3.04 17.85 2.56
N ASP A 40 3.73 18.97 2.79
CA ASP A 40 3.16 20.28 2.55
C ASP A 40 2.97 20.48 1.05
N ALA A 41 1.71 20.58 0.63
CA ALA A 41 1.35 20.84 -0.75
C ALA A 41 0.28 21.95 -0.78
N PRO A 42 0.47 23.03 -1.58
CA PRO A 42 -0.45 24.15 -1.62
C PRO A 42 -1.86 23.73 -2.09
N GLU A 43 -1.96 22.63 -2.80
CA GLU A 43 -3.23 22.06 -3.27
C GLU A 43 -4.20 21.75 -2.13
N TRP A 44 -3.70 21.43 -0.93
CA TRP A 44 -4.54 21.20 0.25
C TRP A 44 -5.39 22.37 0.67
N GLN A 45 -5.05 23.59 0.26
CA GLN A 45 -5.86 24.80 0.51
C GLN A 45 -7.15 24.84 -0.34
N GLN A 46 -7.22 24.05 -1.41
CA GLN A 46 -8.35 23.97 -2.33
C GLN A 46 -9.28 22.78 -2.01
N VAL A 47 -8.95 21.99 -0.98
CA VAL A 47 -9.63 20.72 -0.66
C VAL A 47 -10.66 20.95 0.43
N GLU A 48 -11.90 20.59 0.15
CA GLU A 48 -12.96 20.48 1.16
C GLU A 48 -12.65 19.30 2.09
N ARG A 49 -12.74 19.52 3.41
CA ARG A 49 -12.44 18.47 4.40
C ARG A 49 -13.68 18.09 5.18
N ILE A 50 -13.94 16.80 5.28
CA ILE A 50 -15.02 16.21 6.07
C ILE A 50 -14.42 15.31 7.13
N THR A 51 -14.77 15.56 8.39
CA THR A 51 -14.41 14.65 9.49
C THR A 51 -15.46 13.55 9.61
N ALA A 52 -15.03 12.30 9.55
CA ALA A 52 -15.85 11.11 9.72
C ALA A 52 -15.04 9.99 10.40
N ASP A 53 -15.65 9.34 11.37
CA ASP A 53 -15.15 8.09 11.93
C ASP A 53 -15.85 6.93 11.22
N ARG A 54 -15.18 6.39 10.19
CA ARG A 54 -15.75 5.31 9.38
C ARG A 54 -16.15 4.11 10.21
N GLU A 55 -15.32 3.69 11.15
CA GLU A 55 -15.57 2.50 11.94
C GLU A 55 -16.82 2.67 12.82
N GLN A 56 -17.01 3.83 13.43
CA GLN A 56 -18.20 4.14 14.19
C GLN A 56 -19.42 4.28 13.26
N GLU A 57 -19.29 5.03 12.17
CA GLU A 57 -20.40 5.28 11.26
C GLU A 57 -20.81 4.03 10.46
N ASP A 58 -19.89 3.08 10.21
CA ASP A 58 -20.24 1.75 9.65
C ASP A 58 -21.05 0.91 10.65
N ARG A 59 -20.69 0.93 11.95
CA ARG A 59 -21.50 0.28 13.00
C ARG A 59 -22.90 0.86 13.10
N ASP A 60 -23.02 2.16 12.89
CA ASP A 60 -24.31 2.88 12.96
C ASP A 60 -25.08 2.79 11.63
N GLY A 61 -24.50 2.22 10.56
CA GLY A 61 -25.11 2.08 9.24
C GLY A 61 -25.27 3.41 8.49
N THR A 62 -24.49 4.44 8.83
CA THR A 62 -24.67 5.82 8.31
C THR A 62 -23.57 6.24 7.32
N PHE A 63 -22.39 5.60 7.33
CA PHE A 63 -21.24 6.02 6.55
C PHE A 63 -21.52 6.03 5.05
N GLY A 64 -22.01 4.92 4.48
CA GLY A 64 -22.28 4.80 3.05
C GLY A 64 -23.25 5.87 2.54
N SER A 65 -24.38 6.08 3.24
CA SER A 65 -25.38 7.09 2.87
C SER A 65 -24.82 8.53 2.94
N ARG A 66 -23.96 8.80 3.91
CA ARG A 66 -23.26 10.08 4.04
C ARG A 66 -22.32 10.34 2.86
N ILE A 67 -21.56 9.32 2.44
CA ILE A 67 -20.68 9.43 1.26
C ILE A 67 -21.49 9.59 -0.03
N ALA A 68 -22.55 8.80 -0.21
CA ALA A 68 -23.43 8.89 -1.38
C ALA A 68 -24.08 10.29 -1.53
N ALA A 69 -24.45 10.92 -0.39
CA ALA A 69 -25.05 12.27 -0.37
C ALA A 69 -24.10 13.37 -0.89
N LEU A 70 -22.79 13.11 -1.00
CA LEU A 70 -21.83 14.05 -1.58
C LEU A 70 -21.94 14.16 -3.10
N GLY A 71 -22.60 13.20 -3.79
CA GLY A 71 -22.86 13.25 -5.23
C GLY A 71 -21.56 13.24 -6.06
N ALA A 72 -20.61 12.40 -5.71
CA ALA A 72 -19.31 12.33 -6.38
C ALA A 72 -19.36 11.55 -7.70
N ASP A 73 -18.56 11.97 -8.70
CA ASP A 73 -18.30 11.20 -9.92
C ASP A 73 -17.47 9.94 -9.60
N ALA A 74 -16.56 10.04 -8.63
CA ALA A 74 -15.75 8.91 -8.15
C ALA A 74 -15.54 8.98 -6.62
N VAL A 75 -15.51 7.81 -5.98
CA VAL A 75 -15.13 7.61 -4.58
C VAL A 75 -13.88 6.73 -4.54
N VAL A 76 -12.80 7.25 -4.00
CA VAL A 76 -11.58 6.49 -3.74
C VAL A 76 -11.57 6.09 -2.26
N ASP A 77 -11.66 4.78 -2.01
CA ASP A 77 -11.71 4.22 -0.67
C ASP A 77 -10.38 3.56 -0.29
N LEU A 78 -9.56 4.29 0.48
CA LEU A 78 -8.22 3.86 0.89
C LEU A 78 -8.22 3.05 2.21
N VAL A 79 -9.34 2.98 2.92
CA VAL A 79 -9.41 2.42 4.29
C VAL A 79 -10.53 1.39 4.49
N CYS A 80 -10.91 0.66 3.44
CA CYS A 80 -11.87 -0.43 3.53
C CYS A 80 -11.16 -1.75 3.85
N PHE A 81 -11.44 -2.36 4.99
CA PHE A 81 -10.74 -3.56 5.47
C PHE A 81 -11.64 -4.79 5.62
N THR A 82 -12.96 -4.66 5.58
CA THR A 82 -13.90 -5.76 5.73
C THR A 82 -14.90 -5.82 4.58
N GLU A 83 -15.34 -7.03 4.23
CA GLU A 83 -16.34 -7.25 3.20
C GLU A 83 -17.67 -6.55 3.55
N SER A 84 -18.09 -6.56 4.83
CA SER A 84 -19.31 -5.88 5.28
C SER A 84 -19.25 -4.35 5.07
N SER A 85 -18.11 -3.74 5.34
CA SER A 85 -17.89 -2.30 5.12
C SER A 85 -17.93 -1.95 3.63
N ALA A 86 -17.36 -2.81 2.79
CA ALA A 86 -17.42 -2.66 1.34
C ALA A 86 -18.84 -2.84 0.78
N ALA A 87 -19.58 -3.84 1.25
CA ALA A 87 -20.96 -4.09 0.85
C ALA A 87 -21.87 -2.91 1.19
N ALA A 88 -21.75 -2.34 2.39
CA ALA A 88 -22.52 -1.16 2.80
C ALA A 88 -22.23 0.06 1.90
N MET A 89 -20.97 0.25 1.48
CA MET A 89 -20.61 1.31 0.54
C MET A 89 -21.19 1.05 -0.86
N VAL A 90 -21.12 -0.17 -1.36
CA VAL A 90 -21.72 -0.56 -2.65
C VAL A 90 -23.22 -0.32 -2.65
N ASP A 91 -23.93 -0.77 -1.60
CA ASP A 91 -25.39 -0.60 -1.49
C ASP A 91 -25.79 0.90 -1.49
N ALA A 92 -25.00 1.73 -0.82
CA ALA A 92 -25.27 3.18 -0.79
C ALA A 92 -24.97 3.90 -2.12
N LEU A 93 -24.01 3.42 -2.90
CA LEU A 93 -23.60 4.05 -4.16
C LEU A 93 -24.32 3.48 -5.38
N ARG A 94 -25.03 2.35 -5.25
CA ARG A 94 -25.76 1.72 -6.37
C ARG A 94 -26.76 2.70 -6.99
N GLY A 95 -26.75 2.82 -8.33
CA GLY A 95 -27.65 3.72 -9.06
C GLY A 95 -27.27 5.20 -9.05
N THR A 96 -26.19 5.61 -8.37
CA THR A 96 -25.73 7.00 -8.37
C THR A 96 -24.88 7.37 -9.59
N GLY A 97 -24.39 6.40 -10.34
CA GLY A 97 -23.44 6.61 -11.43
C GLY A 97 -21.99 6.81 -10.98
N THR A 98 -21.71 6.75 -9.69
CA THR A 98 -20.38 6.90 -9.10
C THR A 98 -19.45 5.74 -9.49
N HIS A 99 -18.17 6.01 -9.68
CA HIS A 99 -17.11 5.00 -9.80
C HIS A 99 -16.46 4.77 -8.44
N LEU A 100 -16.53 3.56 -7.89
CA LEU A 100 -15.86 3.19 -6.64
C LEU A 100 -14.49 2.57 -6.92
N VAL A 101 -13.42 3.24 -6.49
CA VAL A 101 -12.04 2.75 -6.60
C VAL A 101 -11.54 2.33 -5.22
N HIS A 102 -11.32 1.04 -5.05
CA HIS A 102 -10.96 0.40 -3.77
C HIS A 102 -9.46 0.16 -3.65
N CYS A 103 -8.93 0.42 -2.46
CA CYS A 103 -7.57 0.03 -2.08
C CYS A 103 -7.54 -1.39 -1.52
N GLY A 104 -7.14 -2.33 -2.36
CA GLY A 104 -6.87 -3.71 -2.00
C GLY A 104 -5.51 -3.91 -1.34
N SER A 105 -4.90 -5.08 -1.60
CA SER A 105 -3.54 -5.43 -1.17
C SER A 105 -3.00 -6.57 -2.02
N ILE A 106 -1.68 -6.63 -2.22
CA ILE A 106 -1.01 -7.80 -2.80
C ILE A 106 -1.22 -9.07 -1.98
N TRP A 107 -1.57 -8.97 -0.70
CA TRP A 107 -1.86 -10.11 0.18
C TRP A 107 -3.13 -10.88 -0.19
N ARG A 108 -3.94 -10.37 -1.13
CA ARG A 108 -4.98 -11.17 -1.78
C ARG A 108 -4.42 -12.35 -2.59
N ALA A 109 -3.16 -12.27 -2.99
CA ALA A 109 -2.42 -13.42 -3.52
C ALA A 109 -1.74 -14.16 -2.37
N GLY A 110 -1.84 -15.48 -2.36
CA GLY A 110 -1.19 -16.33 -1.36
C GLY A 110 0.28 -16.59 -1.67
N VAL A 111 0.77 -17.78 -1.32
CA VAL A 111 2.13 -18.21 -1.60
C VAL A 111 2.38 -18.30 -3.11
N SER A 112 3.52 -17.83 -3.57
CA SER A 112 3.88 -17.81 -4.99
C SER A 112 4.16 -19.22 -5.51
N HIS A 113 3.47 -19.63 -6.59
CA HIS A 113 3.78 -20.86 -7.32
C HIS A 113 4.50 -20.55 -8.64
N VAL A 114 4.19 -19.42 -9.26
CA VAL A 114 4.80 -18.96 -10.52
C VAL A 114 5.06 -17.47 -10.40
N LEU A 115 6.25 -17.04 -10.79
CA LEU A 115 6.67 -15.63 -10.79
C LEU A 115 6.90 -15.12 -12.22
N PRO A 116 6.57 -13.87 -12.50
CA PRO A 116 5.86 -12.95 -11.63
C PRO A 116 4.39 -13.35 -11.44
N ILE A 117 3.80 -12.96 -10.29
CA ILE A 117 2.37 -13.10 -10.05
C ILE A 117 1.63 -12.08 -10.91
N THR A 118 0.57 -12.54 -11.55
CA THR A 118 -0.38 -11.74 -12.32
C THR A 118 -1.77 -11.88 -11.72
N GLU A 119 -2.71 -11.08 -12.13
CA GLU A 119 -4.13 -11.19 -11.73
C GLU A 119 -4.77 -12.54 -12.12
N ARG A 120 -4.11 -13.31 -13.00
CA ARG A 120 -4.60 -14.61 -13.49
C ARG A 120 -4.03 -15.82 -12.76
N ASN A 121 -2.82 -15.71 -12.19
CA ASN A 121 -2.12 -16.83 -11.54
C ASN A 121 -1.93 -16.64 -10.03
N ALA A 122 -2.59 -15.66 -9.43
CA ALA A 122 -2.64 -15.48 -8.00
C ALA A 122 -3.25 -16.71 -7.31
N THR A 123 -2.59 -17.19 -6.24
CA THR A 123 -3.06 -18.33 -5.46
C THR A 123 -4.01 -17.88 -4.35
N GLN A 124 -4.62 -18.84 -3.65
CA GLN A 124 -5.53 -18.55 -2.55
C GLN A 124 -4.82 -17.78 -1.44
N PRO A 125 -5.42 -16.70 -0.93
CA PRO A 125 -4.86 -15.94 0.19
C PRO A 125 -4.85 -16.76 1.49
N PHE A 126 -4.00 -16.35 2.43
CA PHE A 126 -4.01 -16.82 3.81
C PHE A 126 -3.86 -15.62 4.77
N GLY A 127 -4.20 -15.85 6.05
CA GLY A 127 -4.33 -14.78 7.04
C GLY A 127 -5.57 -13.92 6.82
N ASP A 128 -6.17 -13.45 7.90
CA ASP A 128 -7.47 -12.76 7.87
C ASP A 128 -7.46 -11.53 6.96
N TYR A 129 -6.40 -10.74 7.00
CA TYR A 129 -6.27 -9.54 6.16
C TYR A 129 -6.28 -9.87 4.66
N GLY A 130 -5.49 -10.85 4.23
CA GLY A 130 -5.42 -11.26 2.82
C GLY A 130 -6.75 -11.82 2.32
N VAL A 131 -7.41 -12.65 3.15
CA VAL A 131 -8.72 -13.25 2.85
C VAL A 131 -9.79 -12.16 2.70
N GLN A 132 -9.85 -11.19 3.62
CA GLN A 132 -10.81 -10.08 3.52
C GLN A 132 -10.56 -9.23 2.27
N LYS A 133 -9.31 -8.89 1.96
CA LYS A 133 -8.98 -8.11 0.77
C LYS A 133 -9.33 -8.84 -0.54
N ASP A 134 -9.18 -10.16 -0.60
CA ASP A 134 -9.61 -10.94 -1.76
C ASP A 134 -11.14 -11.02 -1.87
N ALA A 135 -11.85 -11.24 -0.76
CA ALA A 135 -13.32 -11.25 -0.73
C ALA A 135 -13.90 -9.92 -1.24
N ILE A 136 -13.38 -8.79 -0.75
CA ILE A 136 -13.79 -7.46 -1.23
C ILE A 136 -13.55 -7.32 -2.74
N ALA A 137 -12.35 -7.66 -3.22
CA ALA A 137 -12.02 -7.50 -4.64
C ALA A 137 -12.91 -8.35 -5.55
N ARG A 138 -13.25 -9.57 -5.14
CA ARG A 138 -14.18 -10.44 -5.88
C ARG A 138 -15.58 -9.86 -5.90
N MET A 139 -16.12 -9.47 -4.73
CA MET A 139 -17.44 -8.87 -4.62
C MET A 139 -17.57 -7.62 -5.50
N LEU A 140 -16.58 -6.72 -5.48
CA LEU A 140 -16.58 -5.51 -6.30
C LEU A 140 -16.56 -5.84 -7.81
N LYS A 141 -15.77 -6.82 -8.20
CA LYS A 141 -15.73 -7.28 -9.60
C LYS A 141 -17.06 -7.86 -10.08
N GLU A 142 -17.70 -8.69 -9.24
CA GLU A 142 -19.02 -9.26 -9.49
C GLU A 142 -20.09 -8.18 -9.57
N GLU A 143 -20.03 -7.15 -8.73
CA GLU A 143 -20.94 -6.02 -8.75
C GLU A 143 -20.92 -5.30 -10.12
N THR A 144 -19.74 -5.01 -10.65
CA THR A 144 -19.62 -4.39 -11.97
C THR A 144 -20.10 -5.34 -13.09
N ALA A 145 -19.76 -6.63 -13.00
CA ALA A 145 -20.17 -7.63 -14.00
C ALA A 145 -21.69 -7.86 -14.06
N SER A 146 -22.41 -7.50 -13.00
CA SER A 146 -23.87 -7.61 -12.88
C SER A 146 -24.62 -6.32 -13.25
N ASP A 147 -23.97 -5.41 -13.99
CA ASP A 147 -24.51 -4.09 -14.35
C ASP A 147 -24.90 -3.24 -13.12
N GLY A 148 -24.26 -3.49 -11.97
CA GLY A 148 -24.44 -2.72 -10.75
C GLY A 148 -23.56 -1.48 -10.70
N LEU A 149 -22.88 -1.28 -9.55
CA LEU A 149 -21.93 -0.17 -9.38
C LEU A 149 -20.64 -0.43 -10.18
N VAL A 150 -20.15 0.58 -10.89
CA VAL A 150 -18.83 0.50 -11.52
C VAL A 150 -17.76 0.55 -10.46
N THR A 151 -16.93 -0.48 -10.40
CA THR A 151 -15.86 -0.61 -9.38
C THR A 151 -14.51 -0.94 -10.00
N THR A 152 -13.44 -0.59 -9.30
CA THR A 152 -12.06 -0.98 -9.62
C THR A 152 -11.32 -1.29 -8.32
N SER A 153 -10.45 -2.30 -8.32
CA SER A 153 -9.59 -2.61 -7.17
C SER A 153 -8.12 -2.46 -7.54
N LEU A 154 -7.37 -1.66 -6.78
CA LEU A 154 -5.92 -1.56 -6.90
C LEU A 154 -5.26 -2.29 -5.71
N HIS A 155 -4.27 -3.13 -5.98
CA HIS A 155 -3.60 -3.96 -4.99
C HIS A 155 -2.14 -3.54 -4.83
N PRO A 156 -1.87 -2.52 -3.97
CA PRO A 156 -0.52 -2.05 -3.72
C PRO A 156 0.36 -3.13 -3.07
N GLY A 157 1.67 -3.07 -3.40
CA GLY A 157 2.74 -3.75 -2.68
C GLY A 157 2.94 -3.19 -1.27
N HIS A 158 4.10 -3.49 -0.66
CA HIS A 158 4.49 -2.86 0.60
C HIS A 158 4.75 -1.38 0.35
N ILE A 159 3.78 -0.55 0.75
CA ILE A 159 3.81 0.89 0.50
C ILE A 159 4.89 1.51 1.38
N SER A 160 5.78 2.28 0.78
CA SER A 160 6.86 2.99 1.46
C SER A 160 6.99 4.41 0.88
N GLY A 161 7.82 5.22 1.51
CA GLY A 161 8.05 6.61 1.13
C GLY A 161 8.02 7.53 2.34
N PRO A 162 8.15 8.84 2.17
CA PRO A 162 8.16 9.82 3.24
C PRO A 162 7.00 9.68 4.22
N GLY A 163 7.28 9.78 5.52
CA GLY A 163 6.28 9.74 6.59
C GLY A 163 5.84 8.34 7.02
N TRP A 164 6.46 7.27 6.52
CA TRP A 164 6.04 5.90 6.85
C TRP A 164 7.23 4.98 7.10
N THR A 165 7.17 4.20 8.18
CA THR A 165 8.18 3.16 8.44
C THR A 165 8.03 2.04 7.42
N PRO A 166 9.05 1.75 6.59
CA PRO A 166 8.98 0.69 5.60
C PRO A 166 9.03 -0.69 6.27
N ILE A 167 8.44 -1.69 5.62
CA ILE A 167 8.76 -3.08 5.95
C ILE A 167 10.26 -3.29 5.71
N GLY A 168 10.98 -3.62 6.77
CA GLY A 168 12.43 -3.75 6.77
C GLY A 168 12.96 -5.02 6.12
N PRO A 169 14.28 -5.19 6.05
CA PRO A 169 14.92 -6.35 5.40
C PRO A 169 14.52 -7.71 5.96
N LEU A 170 14.09 -7.76 7.23
CA LEU A 170 13.62 -8.99 7.86
C LEU A 170 12.09 -9.22 7.71
N GLY A 171 11.40 -8.41 6.90
CA GLY A 171 9.95 -8.57 6.68
C GLY A 171 9.09 -8.08 7.84
N ASN A 172 9.56 -7.14 8.66
CA ASN A 172 8.84 -6.57 9.79
C ASN A 172 9.09 -5.05 9.92
N LEU A 173 8.50 -4.44 10.92
CA LEU A 173 8.63 -2.99 11.21
C LEU A 173 9.65 -2.67 12.32
N ASP A 174 10.52 -3.62 12.68
CA ASP A 174 11.58 -3.37 13.67
C ASP A 174 12.66 -2.45 13.10
N THR A 175 12.61 -1.18 13.47
CA THR A 175 13.56 -0.17 13.02
C THR A 175 14.97 -0.39 13.58
N SER A 176 15.14 -1.17 14.66
CA SER A 176 16.45 -1.53 15.20
C SER A 176 17.32 -2.29 14.20
N VAL A 177 16.70 -2.98 13.25
CA VAL A 177 17.39 -3.64 12.12
C VAL A 177 18.17 -2.62 11.28
N LEU A 178 17.57 -1.49 10.96
CA LEU A 178 18.22 -0.42 10.21
C LEU A 178 19.31 0.26 11.06
N THR A 179 19.08 0.44 12.35
CA THR A 179 20.10 0.94 13.29
C THR A 179 21.33 0.03 13.30
N LYS A 180 21.18 -1.28 13.43
CA LYS A 180 22.27 -2.27 13.37
C LYS A 180 23.01 -2.23 12.04
N LEU A 181 22.29 -2.19 10.92
CA LEU A 181 22.90 -2.11 9.60
C LEU A 181 23.70 -0.80 9.42
N SER A 182 23.20 0.31 9.96
CA SER A 182 23.92 1.59 9.96
C SER A 182 25.21 1.58 10.77
N ALA A 183 25.32 0.69 11.77
CA ALA A 183 26.51 0.49 12.61
C ALA A 183 27.48 -0.57 12.03
N GLY A 184 27.09 -1.32 10.99
CA GLY A 184 27.84 -2.48 10.49
C GLY A 184 27.85 -3.67 11.46
N GLU A 185 26.84 -3.75 12.33
CA GLU A 185 26.65 -4.85 13.27
C GLU A 185 26.15 -6.13 12.58
N PRO A 186 26.45 -7.31 13.15
CA PRO A 186 25.90 -8.57 12.65
C PRO A 186 24.38 -8.61 12.75
N LEU A 187 23.73 -9.20 11.72
CA LEU A 187 22.29 -9.39 11.66
C LEU A 187 21.95 -10.84 11.35
N GLU A 188 21.17 -11.49 12.22
CA GLU A 188 20.62 -12.82 11.96
C GLU A 188 19.50 -12.69 10.89
N VAL A 189 19.57 -13.51 9.83
CA VAL A 189 18.59 -13.56 8.74
C VAL A 189 17.99 -14.95 8.69
N PRO A 190 16.65 -15.13 8.74
CA PRO A 190 16.03 -16.43 8.67
C PRO A 190 16.27 -17.06 7.29
N GLY A 191 16.64 -18.34 7.28
CA GLY A 191 16.96 -19.09 6.06
C GLY A 191 18.15 -18.51 5.31
N LEU A 192 18.04 -18.39 3.99
CA LEU A 192 19.07 -17.78 3.14
C LEU A 192 18.79 -16.28 2.86
N GLY A 193 17.63 -15.75 3.26
CA GLY A 193 17.18 -14.42 2.93
C GLY A 193 16.92 -14.24 1.43
N ALA A 194 16.53 -15.31 0.75
CA ALA A 194 16.20 -15.29 -0.69
C ALA A 194 14.75 -14.92 -0.96
N GLU A 195 13.92 -14.87 0.07
CA GLU A 195 12.52 -14.50 0.02
C GLU A 195 12.39 -13.03 -0.45
N THR A 196 11.38 -12.77 -1.30
CA THR A 196 11.21 -11.48 -1.95
C THR A 196 10.08 -10.67 -1.34
N MET A 197 10.25 -9.35 -1.36
CA MET A 197 9.27 -8.36 -0.94
C MET A 197 9.05 -7.33 -2.06
N ALA A 198 7.79 -7.12 -2.42
CA ALA A 198 7.40 -6.19 -3.47
C ALA A 198 7.03 -4.84 -2.85
N HIS A 199 7.96 -3.91 -2.82
CA HIS A 199 7.73 -2.53 -2.37
C HIS A 199 7.12 -1.67 -3.48
N VAL A 200 6.48 -0.57 -3.10
CA VAL A 200 5.98 0.45 -4.01
C VAL A 200 5.97 1.81 -3.32
N HIS A 201 6.35 2.86 -4.02
CA HIS A 201 6.31 4.22 -3.49
C HIS A 201 4.87 4.72 -3.38
N ALA A 202 4.53 5.43 -2.30
CA ALA A 202 3.19 5.95 -2.07
C ALA A 202 2.72 6.89 -3.20
N ASP A 203 3.64 7.64 -3.82
CA ASP A 203 3.33 8.49 -4.96
C ASP A 203 3.01 7.69 -6.25
N ASP A 204 3.68 6.54 -6.47
CA ASP A 204 3.35 5.63 -7.58
C ASP A 204 1.99 4.94 -7.35
N VAL A 205 1.67 4.60 -6.10
CA VAL A 205 0.31 4.13 -5.76
C VAL A 205 -0.72 5.22 -6.04
N ALA A 206 -0.44 6.47 -5.64
CA ALA A 206 -1.31 7.61 -5.93
C ALA A 206 -1.50 7.84 -7.43
N GLN A 207 -0.43 7.68 -8.24
CA GLN A 207 -0.52 7.71 -9.70
C GLN A 207 -1.51 6.66 -10.21
N ALA A 208 -1.44 5.43 -9.72
CA ALA A 208 -2.34 4.36 -10.14
C ALA A 208 -3.81 4.66 -9.81
N PHE A 209 -4.09 5.21 -8.63
CA PHE A 209 -5.44 5.65 -8.24
C PHE A 209 -5.95 6.79 -9.11
N GLN A 210 -5.13 7.79 -9.39
CA GLN A 210 -5.47 8.87 -10.30
C GLN A 210 -5.83 8.33 -11.69
N LEU A 211 -4.98 7.47 -12.26
CA LEU A 211 -5.19 6.87 -13.57
C LEU A 211 -6.46 6.02 -13.63
N ALA A 212 -6.76 5.24 -12.59
CA ALA A 212 -7.98 4.44 -12.52
C ALA A 212 -9.24 5.30 -12.52
N VAL A 213 -9.22 6.44 -11.83
CA VAL A 213 -10.33 7.41 -11.84
C VAL A 213 -10.47 8.08 -13.20
N GLU A 214 -9.37 8.51 -13.81
CA GLU A 214 -9.36 9.22 -15.10
C GLU A 214 -9.67 8.30 -16.29
N HIS A 215 -9.31 7.03 -16.21
CA HIS A 215 -9.54 6.00 -17.24
C HIS A 215 -10.68 5.02 -16.84
N ARG A 216 -11.79 5.56 -16.31
CA ARG A 216 -12.91 4.79 -15.78
C ARG A 216 -13.32 3.59 -16.65
N ASP A 217 -13.48 3.80 -17.95
CA ASP A 217 -13.97 2.76 -18.87
C ASP A 217 -12.97 1.58 -19.00
N ALA A 218 -11.67 1.87 -18.96
CA ALA A 218 -10.61 0.86 -18.99
C ALA A 218 -10.40 0.18 -17.63
N ALA A 219 -10.80 0.84 -16.54
CA ALA A 219 -10.66 0.38 -15.18
C ALA A 219 -11.90 -0.41 -14.68
N ALA A 220 -13.06 -0.23 -15.32
CA ALA A 220 -14.35 -0.77 -14.88
C ALA A 220 -14.33 -2.30 -14.74
N GLY A 221 -14.59 -2.81 -13.53
CA GLY A 221 -14.60 -4.23 -13.22
C GLY A 221 -13.22 -4.88 -13.16
N GLU A 222 -12.16 -4.10 -13.28
CA GLU A 222 -10.79 -4.60 -13.30
C GLU A 222 -10.12 -4.53 -11.90
N ASP A 223 -9.14 -5.38 -11.74
CA ASP A 223 -8.25 -5.41 -10.59
C ASP A 223 -6.79 -5.36 -11.07
N PHE A 224 -5.91 -4.64 -10.34
CA PHE A 224 -4.54 -4.39 -10.77
C PHE A 224 -3.55 -4.54 -9.61
N PHE A 225 -2.45 -5.26 -9.83
CA PHE A 225 -1.31 -5.21 -8.94
C PHE A 225 -0.47 -3.95 -9.20
N ILE A 226 -0.14 -3.24 -8.13
CA ILE A 226 0.57 -1.95 -8.16
C ILE A 226 1.84 -2.07 -7.32
N THR A 227 2.98 -2.27 -7.98
CA THR A 227 4.29 -2.44 -7.36
C THR A 227 5.36 -1.66 -8.11
N ALA A 228 6.55 -1.51 -7.49
CA ALA A 228 7.73 -1.09 -8.21
C ALA A 228 8.12 -2.13 -9.30
N PRO A 229 8.97 -1.75 -10.27
CA PRO A 229 9.36 -2.65 -11.38
C PRO A 229 10.11 -3.90 -10.92
N THR A 230 10.72 -3.84 -9.73
CA THR A 230 11.54 -4.90 -9.14
C THR A 230 11.09 -5.21 -7.72
N ALA A 231 11.47 -6.37 -7.20
CA ALA A 231 11.32 -6.74 -5.79
C ALA A 231 12.71 -6.89 -5.15
N LEU A 232 12.79 -6.71 -3.84
CA LEU A 232 14.01 -6.91 -3.07
C LEU A 232 13.97 -8.28 -2.39
N THR A 233 15.07 -9.02 -2.43
CA THR A 233 15.23 -10.15 -1.51
C THR A 233 15.58 -9.62 -0.12
N ALA A 234 15.23 -10.36 0.94
CA ALA A 234 15.56 -9.99 2.31
C ALA A 234 17.07 -9.70 2.48
N ARG A 235 17.93 -10.60 1.97
CA ARG A 235 19.37 -10.43 1.97
C ARG A 235 19.84 -9.23 1.13
N GLY A 236 19.31 -9.09 -0.09
CA GLY A 236 19.64 -7.98 -0.98
C GLY A 236 19.29 -6.62 -0.36
N TYR A 237 18.12 -6.54 0.28
CA TYR A 237 17.71 -5.32 0.99
C TYR A 237 18.64 -5.00 2.16
N ALA A 238 19.04 -6.00 2.96
CA ALA A 238 20.00 -5.76 4.05
C ALA A 238 21.36 -5.24 3.55
N HIS A 239 21.88 -5.77 2.44
CA HIS A 239 23.10 -5.25 1.81
C HIS A 239 22.94 -3.83 1.31
N LEU A 240 21.84 -3.51 0.63
CA LEU A 240 21.53 -2.16 0.18
C LEU A 240 21.43 -1.21 1.37
N ALA A 241 20.66 -1.57 2.40
CA ALA A 241 20.45 -0.73 3.58
C ALA A 241 21.78 -0.41 4.31
N ALA A 242 22.67 -1.40 4.48
CA ALA A 242 23.99 -1.14 5.06
C ALA A 242 24.81 -0.18 4.18
N SER A 243 24.76 -0.33 2.87
CA SER A 243 25.51 0.50 1.92
C SER A 243 25.10 1.98 1.94
N TRP A 244 23.84 2.29 2.29
CA TRP A 244 23.38 3.68 2.43
C TRP A 244 24.10 4.44 3.53
N PHE A 245 24.63 3.71 4.52
CA PHE A 245 25.40 4.24 5.65
C PHE A 245 26.92 4.02 5.49
N GLY A 246 27.37 3.62 4.30
CA GLY A 246 28.79 3.32 4.04
C GLY A 246 29.31 2.05 4.72
N GLN A 247 28.40 1.14 5.10
CA GLN A 247 28.72 -0.12 5.77
C GLN A 247 28.55 -1.33 4.83
N GLU A 248 29.21 -2.43 5.18
CA GLU A 248 28.97 -3.76 4.61
C GLU A 248 28.09 -4.57 5.56
N ALA A 249 27.00 -5.17 5.02
CA ALA A 249 26.12 -6.00 5.83
C ALA A 249 26.82 -7.30 6.23
N ARG A 250 26.82 -7.60 7.53
CA ARG A 250 27.33 -8.83 8.12
C ARG A 250 26.14 -9.71 8.48
N LEU A 251 25.81 -10.67 7.60
CA LEU A 251 24.57 -11.47 7.66
C LEU A 251 24.85 -12.91 8.05
N ASP A 252 24.31 -13.33 9.17
CA ASP A 252 24.34 -14.71 9.68
C ASP A 252 23.04 -15.42 9.35
N SER A 253 23.09 -16.45 8.50
CA SER A 253 21.93 -17.29 8.19
C SER A 253 21.58 -18.18 9.36
N VAL A 254 20.34 -18.11 9.83
CA VAL A 254 19.85 -18.93 10.96
C VAL A 254 18.59 -19.71 10.57
N THR A 255 18.24 -20.75 11.32
CA THR A 255 16.97 -21.44 11.15
C THR A 255 15.81 -20.54 11.61
N TRP A 256 14.59 -20.79 11.12
CA TRP A 256 13.40 -20.08 11.59
C TRP A 256 13.16 -20.25 13.10
N ASP A 257 13.45 -21.41 13.66
CA ASP A 257 13.32 -21.63 15.11
C ASP A 257 14.28 -20.73 15.88
N ARG A 258 15.55 -20.66 15.44
CA ARG A 258 16.54 -19.76 16.05
C ARG A 258 16.11 -18.29 15.92
N PHE A 259 15.64 -17.86 14.74
CA PHE A 259 15.18 -16.50 14.51
C PHE A 259 14.02 -16.14 15.46
N ARG A 260 13.05 -17.05 15.67
CA ARG A 260 11.94 -16.86 16.62
C ARG A 260 12.39 -16.77 18.06
N GLU A 261 13.45 -17.47 18.44
CA GLU A 261 14.02 -17.40 19.81
C GLU A 261 14.70 -16.06 20.10
N THR A 262 15.27 -15.41 19.08
CA THR A 262 16.08 -14.20 19.22
C THR A 262 15.38 -12.91 18.80
N THR A 263 14.20 -13.01 18.21
CA THR A 263 13.38 -11.89 17.75
C THR A 263 12.11 -11.78 18.60
N ALA A 264 11.68 -10.55 18.91
CA ALA A 264 10.41 -10.34 19.60
C ALA A 264 9.26 -11.03 18.85
N PRO A 265 8.33 -11.71 19.55
CA PRO A 265 7.29 -12.53 18.92
C PRO A 265 6.51 -11.81 17.83
N GLU A 266 6.09 -10.56 18.07
CA GLU A 266 5.34 -9.75 17.11
C GLU A 266 6.14 -9.47 15.82
N HIS A 267 7.45 -9.26 15.94
CA HIS A 267 8.33 -9.07 14.79
C HIS A 267 8.60 -10.38 14.05
N ALA A 268 8.77 -11.49 14.77
CA ALA A 268 8.96 -12.81 14.18
C ALA A 268 7.72 -13.26 13.40
N ASP A 269 6.52 -13.04 13.95
CA ASP A 269 5.25 -13.37 13.29
C ASP A 269 5.03 -12.49 12.04
N ALA A 270 5.32 -11.19 12.13
CA ALA A 270 5.28 -10.29 10.97
C ALA A 270 6.28 -10.71 9.89
N SER A 271 7.51 -11.10 10.28
CA SER A 271 8.51 -11.62 9.36
C SER A 271 8.02 -12.87 8.62
N TRP A 272 7.39 -13.80 9.35
CA TRP A 272 6.79 -14.98 8.73
C TRP A 272 5.71 -14.61 7.73
N GLU A 273 4.79 -13.73 8.10
CA GLU A 273 3.70 -13.27 7.24
C GLU A 273 4.19 -12.65 5.93
N HIS A 274 5.25 -11.84 5.97
CA HIS A 274 5.79 -11.20 4.77
C HIS A 274 6.66 -12.15 3.95
N LEU A 275 7.64 -12.79 4.57
CA LEU A 275 8.65 -13.56 3.86
C LEU A 275 8.11 -14.88 3.30
N SER A 276 7.19 -15.57 4.00
CA SER A 276 6.60 -16.83 3.50
C SER A 276 5.83 -16.67 2.19
N ARG A 277 5.35 -15.46 1.86
CA ARG A 277 4.69 -15.18 0.59
C ARG A 277 5.66 -15.11 -0.58
N SER A 278 6.85 -14.57 -0.38
CA SER A 278 7.93 -14.45 -1.37
C SER A 278 7.42 -13.99 -2.75
N GLN A 279 6.87 -12.78 -2.80
CA GLN A 279 6.06 -12.29 -3.92
C GLN A 279 6.85 -11.35 -4.84
N VAL A 280 6.67 -11.54 -6.15
CA VAL A 280 7.06 -10.62 -7.23
C VAL A 280 5.87 -10.48 -8.16
N PHE A 281 5.46 -9.27 -8.51
CA PHE A 281 4.26 -9.01 -9.30
C PHE A 281 4.57 -8.42 -10.66
N SER A 282 3.71 -8.72 -11.64
CA SER A 282 3.68 -8.04 -12.92
C SER A 282 2.71 -6.86 -12.86
N THR A 283 3.16 -5.71 -13.31
CA THR A 283 2.34 -4.49 -13.48
C THR A 283 1.92 -4.29 -14.94
N GLU A 284 2.16 -5.27 -15.82
CA GLU A 284 1.91 -5.16 -17.26
C GLU A 284 0.45 -4.82 -17.57
N LYS A 285 -0.50 -5.38 -16.83
CA LYS A 285 -1.94 -5.08 -16.99
C LYS A 285 -2.24 -3.62 -16.67
N ALA A 286 -1.73 -3.11 -15.55
CA ALA A 286 -1.91 -1.72 -15.14
C ALA A 286 -1.23 -0.75 -16.15
N ASN A 287 -0.05 -1.08 -16.63
CA ASN A 287 0.63 -0.30 -17.68
C ASN A 287 -0.21 -0.26 -18.96
N ARG A 288 -0.66 -1.41 -19.47
CA ARG A 288 -1.39 -1.52 -20.74
C ARG A 288 -2.75 -0.84 -20.71
N LEU A 289 -3.51 -0.95 -19.61
CA LEU A 289 -4.88 -0.46 -19.53
C LEU A 289 -4.98 0.97 -18.97
N LEU A 290 -4.13 1.32 -18.03
CA LEU A 290 -4.16 2.61 -17.34
C LEU A 290 -3.00 3.53 -17.72
N GLY A 291 -1.94 3.02 -18.35
CA GLY A 291 -0.70 3.75 -18.57
C GLY A 291 0.16 3.86 -17.28
N TYR A 292 -0.06 2.99 -16.29
CA TYR A 292 0.72 2.99 -15.06
C TYR A 292 2.21 2.79 -15.34
N GLY A 293 3.04 3.72 -14.88
CA GLY A 293 4.48 3.67 -15.00
C GLY A 293 5.12 4.13 -13.69
N PRO A 294 5.53 3.19 -12.81
CA PRO A 294 6.14 3.56 -11.54
C PRO A 294 7.44 4.33 -11.77
N THR A 295 7.62 5.40 -11.02
CA THR A 295 8.77 6.31 -11.11
C THR A 295 9.93 5.80 -10.28
N PHE A 296 9.64 5.12 -9.15
CA PHE A 296 10.63 4.67 -8.19
C PHE A 296 10.93 3.18 -8.36
N THR A 297 12.21 2.82 -8.25
CA THR A 297 12.63 1.44 -8.02
C THR A 297 12.27 1.00 -6.60
N ALA A 298 12.32 -0.31 -6.31
CA ALA A 298 12.10 -0.80 -4.95
C ALA A 298 13.16 -0.27 -3.96
N GLU A 299 14.42 -0.09 -4.39
CA GLU A 299 15.48 0.51 -3.57
C GLU A 299 15.18 1.98 -3.27
N GLU A 300 14.92 2.79 -4.28
CA GLU A 300 14.61 4.22 -4.11
C GLU A 300 13.41 4.44 -3.21
N THR A 301 12.39 3.59 -3.34
CA THR A 301 11.18 3.61 -2.51
C THR A 301 11.49 3.49 -1.02
N VAL A 302 12.29 2.49 -0.64
CA VAL A 302 12.60 2.27 0.79
C VAL A 302 13.67 3.22 1.30
N LEU A 303 14.63 3.63 0.46
CA LEU A 303 15.63 4.64 0.80
C LEU A 303 14.99 5.99 1.10
N ASP A 304 13.99 6.40 0.33
CA ASP A 304 13.28 7.66 0.54
C ASP A 304 12.54 7.68 1.88
N ALA A 305 11.91 6.55 2.26
CA ALA A 305 11.32 6.39 3.57
C ALA A 305 12.37 6.48 4.70
N VAL A 306 13.48 5.77 4.56
CA VAL A 306 14.56 5.78 5.56
C VAL A 306 15.18 7.18 5.71
N ARG A 307 15.41 7.88 4.60
CA ARG A 307 15.91 9.26 4.61
C ARG A 307 14.97 10.17 5.38
N TRP A 308 13.68 10.10 5.08
CA TRP A 308 12.69 10.91 5.77
C TRP A 308 12.69 10.64 7.29
N LEU A 309 12.73 9.36 7.71
CA LEU A 309 12.77 8.98 9.13
C LEU A 309 14.02 9.52 9.85
N VAL A 310 15.19 9.45 9.20
CA VAL A 310 16.44 9.99 9.75
C VAL A 310 16.38 11.52 9.87
N ASP A 311 15.91 12.20 8.82
CA ASP A 311 15.84 13.67 8.78
C ASP A 311 14.85 14.24 9.81
N HIS A 312 13.82 13.46 10.19
CA HIS A 312 12.82 13.85 11.21
C HIS A 312 13.12 13.30 12.60
N GLY A 313 14.24 12.59 12.78
CA GLY A 313 14.63 12.02 14.07
C GLY A 313 13.76 10.85 14.55
N GLU A 314 13.04 10.20 13.62
CA GLU A 314 12.20 9.04 13.90
C GLU A 314 12.97 7.71 13.74
N LEU A 315 14.18 7.74 13.19
CA LEU A 315 15.12 6.63 13.11
C LEU A 315 16.49 7.05 13.58
N GLU A 316 16.96 6.45 14.68
CA GLU A 316 18.32 6.61 15.14
C GLU A 316 19.29 5.74 14.33
N VAL A 317 20.35 6.35 13.82
CA VAL A 317 21.38 5.68 13.02
C VAL A 317 22.76 5.95 13.58
N ALA A 318 23.64 4.96 13.52
CA ALA A 318 25.01 5.07 14.03
C ALA A 318 25.93 5.89 13.09
N ASN A 319 25.67 5.81 11.78
CA ASN A 319 26.39 6.55 10.76
C ASN A 319 25.39 7.32 9.87
N PRO A 320 25.75 8.51 9.37
CA PRO A 320 24.88 9.29 8.49
C PRO A 320 24.69 8.59 7.14
N LEU A 321 23.61 8.93 6.46
CA LEU A 321 23.38 8.51 5.06
C LEU A 321 24.48 9.11 4.17
N VAL A 322 25.06 8.27 3.31
CA VAL A 322 26.08 8.65 2.31
C VAL A 322 25.55 8.69 0.89
N ARG A 323 24.25 8.34 0.70
CA ARG A 323 23.50 8.36 -0.56
C ARG A 323 22.24 9.19 -0.46
#